data_a13c3650b6e83019e3166b518128cc9e
#
_entry.id   a13c3650b6e83019e3166b518128cc9e
#
_cell.length_a   1.000
_cell.length_b   1.000
_cell.length_c   1.000
_cell.angle_alpha   90.00
_cell.angle_beta   90.00
_cell.angle_gamma   90.00
#
_symmetry.space_group_name_H-M   'P 1'
#
loop_
_entity.id
_entity.type
_entity.pdbx_description
1 polymer ?
#
loop_
_entity_poly.entity_id
_entity_poly.type
_entity_poly.pdbx_seq_one_letter_code
_entity_poly.pdbx_strand_id
1 'polypeptide(L)'
;MATYTNIQGQNILIVSSDPANPTVGQIWYNTTSNTLKGSAEVGAWATGGNLPAYRRLAAGSGTQTSALLAGGGEPQSASSFEYNGTSWTSGGNLATAREALAGCGTQTTSLAFGGGSGGPVTASTEEYDGTSWTAGGSLATARNGLAGCGTQTTAAAFGGSTPTISASTEEYNGTAWTAGGSLNTARFFLVGAGLQTSALAFGGQIPSITNITEEYDGTSWTAGGNMTNIRYGFAGAGTQTAALAAGGQPPTAATELYNGTSWATAANLATAAYFNAGAGTQTAALSISGEAPVGTEEFTGGQATITLTTS
;
A
#
# COMPACT_ATOMS: atom_id res chain seq x y z
N MET A 1 -10.47 14.91 -42.26
CA MET A 1 -10.98 15.21 -40.93
C MET A 1 -11.39 13.90 -40.30
N ALA A 2 -10.74 13.45 -39.24
CA ALA A 2 -11.16 12.24 -38.56
C ALA A 2 -12.47 12.52 -37.81
N THR A 3 -13.49 11.72 -38.04
CA THR A 3 -14.81 11.89 -37.39
C THR A 3 -14.79 11.07 -36.10
N TYR A 4 -14.72 11.73 -34.96
CA TYR A 4 -14.80 11.09 -33.65
C TYR A 4 -16.27 10.87 -33.29
N THR A 5 -16.83 9.74 -33.70
CA THR A 5 -18.20 9.31 -33.34
C THR A 5 -18.07 8.42 -32.08
N ASN A 6 -18.84 8.74 -31.05
CA ASN A 6 -19.01 8.00 -29.77
C ASN A 6 -18.28 8.52 -28.52
N ILE A 7 -17.85 9.77 -28.46
CA ILE A 7 -17.53 10.39 -27.18
C ILE A 7 -18.84 10.99 -26.64
N GLN A 8 -19.60 10.22 -25.88
CA GLN A 8 -20.85 10.69 -25.26
C GLN A 8 -20.57 11.23 -23.85
N GLY A 9 -21.01 12.45 -23.58
CA GLY A 9 -21.11 13.02 -22.23
C GLY A 9 -19.87 13.78 -21.74
N GLN A 10 -18.84 14.00 -22.55
CA GLN A 10 -17.67 14.82 -22.19
C GLN A 10 -17.60 16.06 -23.08
N ASN A 11 -17.46 17.25 -22.49
CA ASN A 11 -17.13 18.45 -23.23
C ASN A 11 -15.66 18.39 -23.68
N ILE A 12 -15.41 18.23 -24.98
CA ILE A 12 -14.07 18.28 -25.53
C ILE A 12 -13.62 19.73 -25.54
N LEU A 13 -12.58 20.04 -24.78
CA LEU A 13 -11.96 21.35 -24.79
C LEU A 13 -11.18 21.54 -26.10
N ILE A 14 -11.42 22.63 -26.83
CA ILE A 14 -10.69 22.99 -28.07
C ILE A 14 -9.66 24.06 -27.70
N VAL A 15 -8.38 23.74 -27.91
CA VAL A 15 -7.24 24.57 -27.49
C VAL A 15 -6.17 24.64 -28.58
N SER A 16 -5.35 25.69 -28.58
CA SER A 16 -4.22 25.83 -29.48
C SER A 16 -2.92 25.24 -28.90
N SER A 17 -2.88 25.00 -27.60
CA SER A 17 -1.76 24.31 -26.90
C SER A 17 -2.33 23.36 -25.87
N ASP A 18 -1.55 22.34 -25.49
CA ASP A 18 -1.98 21.41 -24.45
C ASP A 18 -2.14 22.16 -23.11
N PRO A 19 -3.17 21.84 -22.30
CA PRO A 19 -3.33 22.41 -20.97
C PRO A 19 -2.08 22.12 -20.11
N ALA A 20 -1.63 23.09 -19.33
CA ALA A 20 -0.44 22.95 -18.49
C ALA A 20 -0.65 21.93 -17.35
N ASN A 21 -1.87 21.84 -16.81
CA ASN A 21 -2.25 20.93 -15.73
C ASN A 21 -3.63 20.30 -16.04
N PRO A 22 -3.70 19.37 -17.01
CA PRO A 22 -4.97 18.70 -17.31
C PRO A 22 -5.33 17.76 -16.14
N THR A 23 -6.63 17.61 -15.85
CA THR A 23 -7.07 16.58 -14.90
C THR A 23 -7.05 15.21 -15.57
N VAL A 24 -6.78 14.14 -14.80
CA VAL A 24 -6.83 12.76 -15.32
C VAL A 24 -8.20 12.48 -15.94
N GLY A 25 -8.20 11.90 -17.13
CA GLY A 25 -9.40 11.65 -17.92
C GLY A 25 -9.92 12.85 -18.71
N GLN A 26 -9.33 14.04 -18.55
CA GLN A 26 -9.67 15.19 -19.38
C GLN A 26 -9.27 14.93 -20.84
N ILE A 27 -10.18 15.27 -21.77
CA ILE A 27 -9.95 15.11 -23.21
C ILE A 27 -10.02 16.50 -23.86
N TRP A 28 -9.09 16.76 -24.78
CA TRP A 28 -9.08 18.01 -25.56
C TRP A 28 -8.63 17.78 -26.99
N TYR A 29 -9.04 18.67 -27.87
CA TYR A 29 -8.57 18.74 -29.24
C TYR A 29 -7.54 19.88 -29.37
N ASN A 30 -6.31 19.54 -29.72
CA ASN A 30 -5.23 20.51 -29.96
C ASN A 30 -5.26 20.93 -31.44
N THR A 31 -5.64 22.18 -31.70
CA THR A 31 -5.77 22.72 -33.07
C THR A 31 -4.45 22.93 -33.76
N THR A 32 -3.34 23.09 -33.05
CA THR A 32 -1.99 23.24 -33.61
C THR A 32 -1.45 21.91 -34.13
N SER A 33 -1.61 20.85 -33.38
CA SER A 33 -1.19 19.49 -33.76
C SER A 33 -2.25 18.71 -34.54
N ASN A 34 -3.50 19.23 -34.63
CA ASN A 34 -4.64 18.55 -35.20
C ASN A 34 -4.92 17.15 -34.61
N THR A 35 -4.72 17.01 -33.31
CA THR A 35 -4.87 15.73 -32.60
C THR A 35 -5.87 15.83 -31.46
N LEU A 36 -6.65 14.76 -31.28
CA LEU A 36 -7.38 14.52 -30.05
C LEU A 36 -6.41 13.96 -29.02
N LYS A 37 -6.38 14.57 -27.84
CA LYS A 37 -5.50 14.22 -26.74
C LYS A 37 -6.29 14.00 -25.48
N GLY A 38 -5.70 13.26 -24.55
CA GLY A 38 -6.23 13.04 -23.23
C GLY A 38 -5.14 13.06 -22.18
N SER A 39 -5.52 13.33 -20.94
CA SER A 39 -4.65 13.12 -19.79
C SER A 39 -4.89 11.74 -19.24
N ALA A 40 -3.85 10.93 -19.16
CA ALA A 40 -3.87 9.65 -18.51
C ALA A 40 -2.92 9.67 -17.31
N GLU A 41 -3.27 8.93 -16.28
CA GLU A 41 -2.32 8.60 -15.24
C GLU A 41 -1.32 7.58 -15.79
N VAL A 42 -0.05 7.94 -15.73
CA VAL A 42 1.05 7.08 -16.17
C VAL A 42 2.02 6.94 -15.01
N GLY A 43 2.59 5.77 -14.89
CA GLY A 43 3.60 5.52 -13.88
C GLY A 43 4.62 4.55 -14.42
N ALA A 44 5.77 4.48 -13.79
CA ALA A 44 6.81 3.52 -14.08
C ALA A 44 7.43 3.01 -12.79
N TRP A 45 7.81 1.74 -12.80
CA TRP A 45 8.66 1.15 -11.79
C TRP A 45 10.11 1.19 -12.25
N ALA A 46 11.00 1.57 -11.34
CA ALA A 46 12.44 1.56 -11.53
C ALA A 46 13.09 0.75 -10.42
N THR A 47 14.22 0.15 -10.70
CA THR A 47 14.99 -0.59 -9.69
C THR A 47 15.58 0.37 -8.66
N GLY A 48 15.27 0.17 -7.39
CA GLY A 48 15.88 0.84 -6.25
C GLY A 48 17.04 0.03 -5.65
N GLY A 49 17.53 0.47 -4.49
CA GLY A 49 18.61 -0.23 -3.78
C GLY A 49 18.19 -1.60 -3.24
N ASN A 50 19.07 -2.58 -3.31
CA ASN A 50 18.81 -3.90 -2.76
C ASN A 50 18.89 -3.91 -1.23
N LEU A 51 18.01 -4.70 -0.59
CA LEU A 51 18.10 -4.98 0.83
C LEU A 51 19.37 -5.77 1.16
N PRO A 52 20.00 -5.51 2.33
CA PRO A 52 21.15 -6.30 2.79
C PRO A 52 20.82 -7.78 3.04
N ALA A 53 19.54 -8.10 3.28
CA ALA A 53 19.07 -9.45 3.50
C ALA A 53 17.64 -9.63 2.99
N TYR A 54 17.34 -10.84 2.54
CA TYR A 54 15.99 -11.23 2.14
C TYR A 54 14.96 -11.06 3.27
N ARG A 55 13.81 -10.50 2.93
CA ARG A 55 12.67 -10.32 3.85
C ARG A 55 11.34 -10.48 3.10
N ARG A 56 10.47 -11.29 3.66
CA ARG A 56 9.05 -11.37 3.29
C ARG A 56 8.18 -11.14 4.52
N LEU A 57 6.94 -10.76 4.34
CA LEU A 57 6.00 -10.56 5.45
C LEU A 57 6.54 -9.57 6.51
N ALA A 58 7.35 -8.61 6.08
CA ALA A 58 7.88 -7.53 6.90
C ALA A 58 6.92 -6.34 6.92
N ALA A 59 7.02 -5.50 7.93
CA ALA A 59 6.31 -4.24 8.00
C ALA A 59 7.08 -3.13 7.28
N GLY A 60 6.40 -2.42 6.37
CA GLY A 60 6.91 -1.23 5.70
C GLY A 60 6.27 0.05 6.24
N SER A 61 7.02 1.14 6.29
CA SER A 61 6.53 2.48 6.63
C SER A 61 7.39 3.57 5.99
N GLY A 62 6.92 4.81 6.03
CA GLY A 62 7.64 5.97 5.50
C GLY A 62 7.27 6.35 4.07
N THR A 63 8.22 6.98 3.39
CA THR A 63 8.07 7.50 2.02
C THR A 63 8.97 6.74 1.05
N GLN A 64 8.82 7.00 -0.25
CA GLN A 64 9.69 6.39 -1.28
C GLN A 64 11.18 6.67 -1.04
N THR A 65 11.54 7.86 -0.55
CA THR A 65 12.93 8.27 -0.34
C THR A 65 13.40 8.17 1.11
N SER A 66 12.51 7.78 2.02
CA SER A 66 12.82 7.64 3.45
C SER A 66 11.88 6.59 4.06
N ALA A 67 12.23 5.32 3.88
CA ALA A 67 11.40 4.19 4.30
C ALA A 67 12.10 3.36 5.39
N LEU A 68 11.28 2.68 6.18
CA LEU A 68 11.71 1.68 7.16
C LEU A 68 11.06 0.34 6.81
N LEU A 69 11.85 -0.72 6.88
CA LEU A 69 11.39 -2.10 6.82
C LEU A 69 11.75 -2.80 8.12
N ALA A 70 10.79 -3.39 8.82
CA ALA A 70 11.02 -4.02 10.12
C ALA A 70 10.54 -5.47 10.15
N GLY A 71 11.33 -6.34 10.75
CA GLY A 71 11.02 -7.76 10.93
C GLY A 71 11.04 -8.55 9.63
N GLY A 72 10.08 -9.47 9.52
CA GLY A 72 9.91 -10.34 8.36
C GLY A 72 10.55 -11.71 8.52
N GLY A 73 10.34 -12.58 7.57
CA GLY A 73 10.71 -14.00 7.62
C GLY A 73 11.72 -14.45 6.58
N GLU A 74 12.11 -15.55 6.70
CA GLU A 74 12.91 -16.72 6.37
C GLU A 74 14.41 -16.50 6.32
N PRO A 75 15.07 -16.70 7.48
CA PRO A 75 14.52 -16.94 8.81
C PRO A 75 13.89 -15.69 9.39
N GLN A 76 12.97 -15.86 10.35
CA GLN A 76 12.36 -14.73 11.06
C GLN A 76 13.40 -13.82 11.68
N SER A 77 13.18 -12.52 11.57
CA SER A 77 14.14 -11.52 11.96
C SER A 77 13.55 -10.43 12.84
N ALA A 78 14.39 -9.91 13.72
CA ALA A 78 14.15 -8.69 14.46
C ALA A 78 14.74 -7.46 13.75
N SER A 79 15.56 -7.65 12.72
CA SER A 79 16.28 -6.55 12.07
C SER A 79 15.34 -5.56 11.41
N SER A 80 15.75 -4.29 11.45
CA SER A 80 15.15 -3.24 10.63
C SER A 80 16.18 -2.69 9.64
N PHE A 81 15.68 -2.16 8.54
CA PHE A 81 16.48 -1.49 7.51
C PHE A 81 15.86 -0.15 7.17
N GLU A 82 16.71 0.85 6.96
CA GLU A 82 16.35 2.22 6.62
C GLU A 82 16.78 2.54 5.19
N TYR A 83 15.87 3.09 4.40
CA TYR A 83 16.10 3.50 3.02
C TYR A 83 16.27 5.01 2.91
N ASN A 84 17.30 5.45 2.19
CA ASN A 84 17.60 6.87 1.98
C ASN A 84 17.27 7.37 0.58
N GLY A 85 16.47 6.62 -0.20
CA GLY A 85 16.16 6.91 -1.60
C GLY A 85 17.17 6.29 -2.59
N THR A 86 18.21 5.59 -2.10
CA THR A 86 19.23 4.97 -2.96
C THR A 86 19.70 3.63 -2.42
N SER A 87 19.86 3.52 -1.11
CA SER A 87 20.42 2.34 -0.45
C SER A 87 19.76 2.09 0.90
N TRP A 88 19.81 0.84 1.33
CA TRP A 88 19.36 0.38 2.62
C TRP A 88 20.53 0.26 3.60
N THR A 89 20.34 0.74 4.81
CA THR A 89 21.27 0.60 5.94
C THR A 89 20.56 -0.08 7.11
N SER A 90 21.31 -0.71 8.00
CA SER A 90 20.73 -1.33 9.20
C SER A 90 20.25 -0.26 10.19
N GLY A 91 19.02 -0.41 10.66
CA GLY A 91 18.45 0.35 11.77
C GLY A 91 18.48 -0.46 13.08
N GLY A 92 17.76 0.04 14.10
CA GLY A 92 17.59 -0.66 15.38
C GLY A 92 16.75 -1.93 15.24
N ASN A 93 17.01 -2.95 16.05
CA ASN A 93 16.27 -4.20 16.01
C ASN A 93 14.99 -4.14 16.89
N LEU A 94 13.93 -4.81 16.43
CA LEU A 94 12.79 -5.18 17.27
C LEU A 94 13.26 -6.02 18.48
N ALA A 95 12.53 -5.94 19.58
CA ALA A 95 12.82 -6.78 20.76
C ALA A 95 12.66 -8.27 20.48
N THR A 96 11.77 -8.64 19.56
CA THR A 96 11.50 -10.04 19.20
C THR A 96 11.40 -10.21 17.68
N ALA A 97 12.09 -11.20 17.14
CA ALA A 97 11.97 -11.61 15.74
C ALA A 97 10.54 -12.03 15.43
N ARG A 98 9.93 -11.46 14.38
CA ARG A 98 8.54 -11.76 13.98
C ARG A 98 8.28 -11.43 12.52
N GLU A 99 7.33 -12.14 11.94
CA GLU A 99 6.85 -11.95 10.58
C GLU A 99 5.32 -11.76 10.55
N ALA A 100 4.77 -11.41 9.40
CA ALA A 100 3.34 -11.16 9.21
C ALA A 100 2.79 -10.11 10.19
N LEU A 101 3.64 -9.16 10.58
CA LEU A 101 3.32 -8.01 11.40
C LEU A 101 2.86 -6.86 10.49
N ALA A 102 2.16 -5.89 11.05
CA ALA A 102 1.83 -4.64 10.38
C ALA A 102 2.69 -3.50 10.91
N GLY A 103 2.80 -2.43 10.10
CA GLY A 103 3.47 -1.19 10.48
C GLY A 103 2.86 0.02 9.82
N CYS A 104 3.14 1.19 10.40
CA CYS A 104 2.75 2.50 9.87
C CYS A 104 3.67 3.59 10.42
N GLY A 105 3.47 4.83 9.97
CA GLY A 105 4.27 5.99 10.40
C GLY A 105 5.34 6.39 9.38
N THR A 106 6.40 7.00 9.86
CA THR A 106 7.53 7.45 9.06
C THR A 106 8.77 6.58 9.31
N GLN A 107 9.86 6.82 8.58
CA GLN A 107 11.12 6.13 8.83
C GLN A 107 11.63 6.31 10.28
N THR A 108 11.49 7.51 10.84
CA THR A 108 12.03 7.85 12.15
C THR A 108 11.00 7.82 13.29
N THR A 109 9.72 7.68 12.96
CA THR A 109 8.61 7.54 13.92
C THR A 109 7.66 6.48 13.40
N SER A 110 8.04 5.22 13.56
CA SER A 110 7.31 4.07 13.07
C SER A 110 6.67 3.26 14.19
N LEU A 111 5.59 2.59 13.89
CA LEU A 111 4.90 1.64 14.76
C LEU A 111 4.92 0.27 14.10
N ALA A 112 5.27 -0.77 14.84
CA ALA A 112 5.19 -2.17 14.43
C ALA A 112 4.35 -2.96 15.41
N PHE A 113 3.35 -3.72 14.95
CA PHE A 113 2.41 -4.40 15.83
C PHE A 113 1.92 -5.74 15.28
N GLY A 114 1.57 -6.63 16.21
CA GLY A 114 1.13 -7.98 15.88
C GLY A 114 2.24 -8.85 15.27
N GLY A 115 1.83 -9.84 14.48
CA GLY A 115 2.71 -10.82 13.85
C GLY A 115 2.91 -12.09 14.67
N GLY A 116 3.87 -12.89 14.27
CA GLY A 116 4.22 -14.14 14.94
C GLY A 116 5.68 -14.53 14.73
N SER A 117 6.14 -15.52 15.49
CA SER A 117 7.53 -15.96 15.48
C SER A 117 7.68 -17.47 15.29
N GLY A 118 7.04 -18.05 14.23
CA GLY A 118 7.06 -19.51 13.97
C GLY A 118 6.31 -20.34 15.01
N GLY A 119 5.58 -19.66 15.90
CA GLY A 119 4.79 -20.20 16.99
C GLY A 119 3.54 -19.34 17.21
N PRO A 120 3.15 -19.07 18.46
CA PRO A 120 1.95 -18.30 18.75
C PRO A 120 2.06 -16.85 18.20
N VAL A 121 0.93 -16.34 17.74
CA VAL A 121 0.79 -14.93 17.34
C VAL A 121 0.96 -14.01 18.55
N THR A 122 1.40 -12.77 18.31
CA THR A 122 1.64 -11.78 19.38
C THR A 122 0.71 -10.57 19.27
N ALA A 123 0.46 -9.94 20.42
CA ALA A 123 -0.22 -8.65 20.52
C ALA A 123 0.79 -7.49 20.66
N SER A 124 2.08 -7.77 20.69
CA SER A 124 3.12 -6.76 20.95
C SER A 124 3.09 -5.62 19.96
N THR A 125 3.25 -4.40 20.48
CA THR A 125 3.48 -3.18 19.73
C THR A 125 4.84 -2.63 20.10
N GLU A 126 5.59 -2.13 19.13
CA GLU A 126 6.86 -1.46 19.34
C GLU A 126 6.89 -0.14 18.55
N GLU A 127 7.51 0.88 19.16
CA GLU A 127 7.63 2.25 18.66
C GLU A 127 9.09 2.54 18.32
N TYR A 128 9.34 3.06 17.12
CA TYR A 128 10.66 3.43 16.63
C TYR A 128 10.91 4.93 16.78
N ASP A 129 12.06 5.32 17.32
CA ASP A 129 12.45 6.72 17.52
C ASP A 129 13.47 7.23 16.49
N GLY A 130 13.74 6.45 15.43
CA GLY A 130 14.79 6.72 14.45
C GLY A 130 16.13 6.05 14.79
N THR A 131 16.22 5.34 15.93
CA THR A 131 17.44 4.64 16.36
C THR A 131 17.14 3.29 16.99
N SER A 132 16.10 3.23 17.82
CA SER A 132 15.76 2.05 18.62
C SER A 132 14.25 1.83 18.70
N TRP A 133 13.88 0.58 18.93
CA TRP A 133 12.51 0.17 19.20
C TRP A 133 12.26 0.09 20.69
N THR A 134 11.15 0.63 21.14
CA THR A 134 10.66 0.56 22.53
C THR A 134 9.26 -0.05 22.57
N ALA A 135 8.92 -0.73 23.67
CA ALA A 135 7.59 -1.33 23.81
C ALA A 135 6.51 -0.26 23.94
N GLY A 136 5.47 -0.35 23.13
CA GLY A 136 4.22 0.38 23.23
C GLY A 136 3.10 -0.44 23.84
N GLY A 137 1.88 0.11 23.90
CA GLY A 137 0.68 -0.61 24.38
C GLY A 137 0.32 -1.76 23.46
N SER A 138 0.07 -2.93 23.99
CA SER A 138 -0.27 -4.13 23.22
C SER A 138 -1.69 -4.07 22.64
N LEU A 139 -1.90 -4.70 21.47
CA LEU A 139 -3.23 -5.00 20.93
C LEU A 139 -4.07 -5.78 21.97
N ALA A 140 -5.36 -5.60 21.99
CA ALA A 140 -6.26 -6.39 22.82
C ALA A 140 -6.27 -7.87 22.39
N THR A 141 -6.07 -8.14 21.12
CA THR A 141 -6.05 -9.50 20.57
C THR A 141 -4.79 -9.74 19.74
N ALA A 142 -4.02 -10.77 20.13
CA ALA A 142 -2.85 -11.22 19.37
C ALA A 142 -3.28 -11.74 17.99
N ARG A 143 -2.63 -11.27 16.90
CA ARG A 143 -2.97 -11.66 15.53
C ARG A 143 -1.81 -11.39 14.55
N ASN A 144 -1.78 -12.18 13.48
CA ASN A 144 -0.83 -12.02 12.37
C ASN A 144 -1.56 -11.78 11.05
N GLY A 145 -0.83 -11.39 10.00
CA GLY A 145 -1.42 -11.10 8.70
C GLY A 145 -2.48 -10.00 8.74
N LEU A 146 -2.41 -9.13 9.74
CA LEU A 146 -3.25 -7.94 9.88
C LEU A 146 -2.69 -6.81 9.00
N ALA A 147 -3.52 -5.82 8.73
CA ALA A 147 -3.11 -4.58 8.09
C ALA A 147 -3.06 -3.43 9.11
N GLY A 148 -2.35 -2.37 8.73
CA GLY A 148 -2.26 -1.15 9.52
C GLY A 148 -2.12 0.09 8.66
N CYS A 149 -2.48 1.23 9.24
CA CYS A 149 -2.29 2.56 8.65
C CYS A 149 -2.22 3.63 9.74
N GLY A 150 -1.88 4.86 9.34
CA GLY A 150 -1.80 6.00 10.24
C GLY A 150 -0.38 6.41 10.59
N THR A 151 -0.22 6.98 11.78
CA THR A 151 1.06 7.44 12.33
C THR A 151 1.46 6.60 13.55
N GLN A 152 2.65 6.84 14.10
CA GLN A 152 3.08 6.16 15.33
C GLN A 152 2.12 6.39 16.52
N THR A 153 1.52 7.58 16.61
CA THR A 153 0.66 7.96 17.75
C THR A 153 -0.85 7.89 17.44
N THR A 154 -1.22 7.71 16.19
CA THR A 154 -2.62 7.56 15.75
C THR A 154 -2.69 6.55 14.63
N ALA A 155 -2.84 5.28 15.00
CA ALA A 155 -2.82 4.15 14.07
C ALA A 155 -4.11 3.33 14.14
N ALA A 156 -4.44 2.66 13.05
CA ALA A 156 -5.47 1.63 13.01
C ALA A 156 -4.84 0.28 12.62
N ALA A 157 -5.25 -0.78 13.32
CA ALA A 157 -4.93 -2.17 13.04
C ALA A 157 -6.22 -2.94 12.73
N PHE A 158 -6.30 -3.62 11.59
CA PHE A 158 -7.54 -4.30 11.20
C PHE A 158 -7.31 -5.63 10.48
N GLY A 159 -8.30 -6.51 10.60
CA GLY A 159 -8.21 -7.85 10.04
C GLY A 159 -7.19 -8.73 10.73
N GLY A 160 -6.64 -9.69 9.99
CA GLY A 160 -5.66 -10.66 10.48
C GLY A 160 -6.27 -11.98 10.93
N SER A 161 -5.45 -12.81 11.56
CA SER A 161 -5.85 -14.15 12.03
C SER A 161 -5.35 -14.42 13.45
N THR A 162 -6.20 -15.11 14.27
CA THR A 162 -5.93 -15.47 15.66
C THR A 162 -6.85 -16.59 16.14
N PRO A 163 -6.60 -17.77 16.15
CA PRO A 163 -6.37 -18.71 15.08
C PRO A 163 -7.44 -18.66 13.97
N THR A 164 -8.51 -17.87 14.16
CA THR A 164 -9.57 -17.64 13.17
C THR A 164 -9.38 -16.28 12.49
N ILE A 165 -9.87 -16.16 11.26
CA ILE A 165 -9.82 -14.90 10.50
C ILE A 165 -10.68 -13.85 11.22
N SER A 166 -10.14 -12.64 11.39
CA SER A 166 -10.73 -11.56 12.18
C SER A 166 -11.23 -10.42 11.28
N ALA A 167 -12.33 -9.79 11.71
CA ALA A 167 -12.81 -8.52 11.19
C ALA A 167 -12.46 -7.35 12.12
N SER A 168 -11.89 -7.61 13.29
CA SER A 168 -11.67 -6.59 14.33
C SER A 168 -10.79 -5.46 13.85
N THR A 169 -11.17 -4.24 14.23
CA THR A 169 -10.33 -3.04 14.14
C THR A 169 -9.98 -2.60 15.55
N GLU A 170 -8.73 -2.17 15.75
CA GLU A 170 -8.26 -1.52 16.96
C GLU A 170 -7.57 -0.20 16.58
N GLU A 171 -7.73 0.83 17.42
CA GLU A 171 -7.23 2.19 17.24
C GLU A 171 -6.23 2.54 18.32
N TYR A 172 -5.04 3.01 17.92
CA TYR A 172 -3.94 3.41 18.81
C TYR A 172 -3.96 4.90 19.06
N ASN A 173 -3.81 5.30 20.32
CA ASN A 173 -3.76 6.72 20.70
C ASN A 173 -2.36 7.20 21.14
N GLY A 174 -1.31 6.45 20.80
CA GLY A 174 0.06 6.70 21.24
C GLY A 174 0.43 6.04 22.57
N THR A 175 -0.51 5.33 23.22
CA THR A 175 -0.28 4.65 24.50
C THR A 175 -1.00 3.32 24.58
N ALA A 176 -2.22 3.25 24.08
CA ALA A 176 -3.09 2.04 24.17
C ALA A 176 -3.93 1.87 22.92
N TRP A 177 -4.30 0.62 22.67
CA TRP A 177 -5.25 0.23 21.64
C TRP A 177 -6.65 0.16 22.21
N THR A 178 -7.62 0.66 21.49
CA THR A 178 -9.06 0.57 21.80
C THR A 178 -9.83 0.01 20.62
N ALA A 179 -10.96 -0.65 20.88
CA ALA A 179 -11.77 -1.24 19.82
C ALA A 179 -12.38 -0.15 18.92
N GLY A 180 -12.24 -0.29 17.61
CA GLY A 180 -12.93 0.47 16.58
C GLY A 180 -14.04 -0.34 15.90
N GLY A 181 -14.68 0.22 14.85
CA GLY A 181 -15.67 -0.47 14.04
C GLY A 181 -15.05 -1.62 13.24
N SER A 182 -15.66 -2.79 13.26
CA SER A 182 -15.15 -3.97 12.55
C SER A 182 -15.34 -3.87 11.03
N LEU A 183 -14.41 -4.47 10.26
CA LEU A 183 -14.58 -4.73 8.82
C LEU A 183 -15.92 -5.47 8.57
N ASN A 184 -16.57 -5.19 7.45
CA ASN A 184 -17.75 -5.95 7.03
C ASN A 184 -17.40 -7.40 6.66
N THR A 185 -16.14 -7.62 6.23
CA THR A 185 -15.65 -8.94 5.83
C THR A 185 -14.33 -9.25 6.55
N ALA A 186 -14.33 -10.29 7.40
CA ALA A 186 -13.12 -10.77 8.06
C ALA A 186 -12.09 -11.25 7.02
N ARG A 187 -10.85 -10.76 7.09
CA ARG A 187 -9.78 -11.02 6.11
C ARG A 187 -8.42 -11.02 6.78
N PHE A 188 -7.48 -11.76 6.21
CA PHE A 188 -6.07 -11.72 6.59
C PHE A 188 -5.17 -11.56 5.36
N PHE A 189 -3.91 -11.16 5.55
CA PHE A 189 -2.99 -10.74 4.48
C PHE A 189 -3.59 -9.70 3.52
N LEU A 190 -4.51 -8.88 4.03
CA LEU A 190 -5.00 -7.68 3.38
C LEU A 190 -3.97 -6.55 3.54
N VAL A 191 -4.18 -5.47 2.82
CA VAL A 191 -3.33 -4.28 2.89
C VAL A 191 -4.13 -3.09 3.38
N GLY A 192 -3.45 -2.18 4.08
CA GLY A 192 -3.99 -0.93 4.59
C GLY A 192 -3.31 0.29 4.02
N ALA A 193 -4.06 1.38 3.86
CA ALA A 193 -3.55 2.70 3.51
C ALA A 193 -4.36 3.78 4.22
N GLY A 194 -3.82 4.99 4.31
CA GLY A 194 -4.52 6.14 4.89
C GLY A 194 -4.17 6.45 6.33
N LEU A 195 -5.11 7.06 7.03
CA LEU A 195 -5.02 7.48 8.42
C LEU A 195 -5.97 6.67 9.29
N GLN A 196 -5.81 6.75 10.63
CA GLN A 196 -6.70 6.09 11.58
C GLN A 196 -8.19 6.40 11.33
N THR A 197 -8.50 7.68 11.06
CA THR A 197 -9.88 8.15 10.84
C THR A 197 -10.34 8.13 9.38
N SER A 198 -9.47 7.72 8.46
CA SER A 198 -9.76 7.58 7.04
C SER A 198 -8.87 6.51 6.44
N ALA A 199 -9.16 5.25 6.79
CA ALA A 199 -8.39 4.10 6.35
C ALA A 199 -9.04 3.41 5.14
N LEU A 200 -8.20 2.76 4.35
CA LEU A 200 -8.58 1.87 3.26
C LEU A 200 -8.06 0.47 3.54
N ALA A 201 -8.94 -0.53 3.44
CA ALA A 201 -8.60 -1.95 3.52
C ALA A 201 -8.89 -2.62 2.19
N PHE A 202 -7.90 -3.27 1.56
CA PHE A 202 -8.10 -3.84 0.23
C PHE A 202 -7.40 -5.19 0.04
N GLY A 203 -7.99 -6.04 -0.80
CA GLY A 203 -7.54 -7.41 -1.05
C GLY A 203 -7.59 -8.30 0.18
N GLY A 204 -6.73 -9.31 0.21
CA GLY A 204 -6.60 -10.25 1.31
C GLY A 204 -7.23 -11.61 1.01
N GLN A 205 -7.34 -12.43 2.05
CA GLN A 205 -7.89 -13.77 1.99
C GLN A 205 -8.96 -13.96 3.08
N ILE A 206 -10.08 -14.45 2.66
CA ILE A 206 -11.11 -15.17 3.40
C ILE A 206 -10.91 -16.63 3.03
N PRO A 207 -11.66 -17.65 3.32
CA PRO A 207 -11.26 -18.95 2.76
C PRO A 207 -10.75 -18.90 1.31
N SER A 208 -11.26 -17.96 0.48
CA SER A 208 -10.77 -17.65 -0.86
C SER A 208 -10.09 -16.27 -0.93
N ILE A 209 -9.21 -16.08 -1.91
CA ILE A 209 -8.59 -14.79 -2.22
C ILE A 209 -9.65 -13.80 -2.69
N THR A 210 -9.55 -12.54 -2.29
CA THR A 210 -10.56 -11.52 -2.60
C THR A 210 -9.95 -10.23 -3.18
N ASN A 211 -10.80 -9.44 -3.85
CA ASN A 211 -10.49 -8.10 -4.34
C ASN A 211 -11.30 -7.01 -3.61
N ILE A 212 -11.95 -7.36 -2.50
CA ILE A 212 -12.81 -6.43 -1.75
C ILE A 212 -12.01 -5.22 -1.26
N THR A 213 -12.61 -4.05 -1.39
CA THR A 213 -12.13 -2.80 -0.80
C THR A 213 -13.18 -2.30 0.20
N GLU A 214 -12.73 -1.84 1.37
CA GLU A 214 -13.55 -1.21 2.38
C GLU A 214 -12.90 0.10 2.84
N GLU A 215 -13.72 1.13 3.11
CA GLU A 215 -13.32 2.47 3.54
C GLU A 215 -13.81 2.74 4.96
N TYR A 216 -12.92 3.26 5.80
CA TYR A 216 -13.18 3.59 7.20
C TYR A 216 -13.35 5.08 7.40
N ASP A 217 -14.38 5.48 8.12
CA ASP A 217 -14.67 6.90 8.43
C ASP A 217 -14.25 7.32 9.85
N GLY A 218 -13.48 6.47 10.56
CA GLY A 218 -13.13 6.64 11.97
C GLY A 218 -14.15 6.00 12.94
N THR A 219 -15.20 5.38 12.41
CA THR A 219 -16.24 4.75 13.23
C THR A 219 -16.71 3.43 12.63
N SER A 220 -16.88 3.38 11.33
CA SER A 220 -17.45 2.24 10.60
C SER A 220 -16.77 2.03 9.24
N TRP A 221 -16.81 0.79 8.77
CA TRP A 221 -16.34 0.42 7.44
C TRP A 221 -17.49 0.36 6.45
N THR A 222 -17.30 0.91 5.29
CA THR A 222 -18.24 0.87 4.17
C THR A 222 -17.57 0.26 2.94
N ALA A 223 -18.37 -0.33 2.04
CA ALA A 223 -17.83 -0.92 0.82
C ALA A 223 -17.33 0.17 -0.13
N GLY A 224 -16.10 0.06 -0.60
CA GLY A 224 -15.52 0.83 -1.69
C GLY A 224 -15.55 0.06 -3.01
N GLY A 225 -15.00 0.66 -4.09
CA GLY A 225 -14.85 -0.01 -5.38
C GLY A 225 -13.81 -1.13 -5.30
N ASN A 226 -14.16 -2.33 -5.75
CA ASN A 226 -13.29 -3.49 -5.69
C ASN A 226 -12.11 -3.38 -6.66
N MET A 227 -10.97 -3.99 -6.28
CA MET A 227 -9.81 -4.16 -7.17
C MET A 227 -10.20 -4.98 -8.41
N THR A 228 -9.47 -4.81 -9.50
CA THR A 228 -9.63 -5.63 -10.71
C THR A 228 -9.15 -7.06 -10.47
N ASN A 229 -8.03 -7.21 -9.74
CA ASN A 229 -7.42 -8.50 -9.48
C ASN A 229 -7.67 -8.95 -8.04
N ILE A 230 -8.03 -10.22 -7.86
CA ILE A 230 -8.01 -10.87 -6.55
C ILE A 230 -6.56 -11.07 -6.12
N ARG A 231 -6.17 -10.66 -4.92
CA ARG A 231 -4.81 -10.84 -4.39
C ARG A 231 -4.70 -10.70 -2.88
N TYR A 232 -3.65 -11.30 -2.29
CA TYR A 232 -3.26 -11.13 -0.91
C TYR A 232 -1.74 -11.02 -0.77
N GLY A 233 -1.24 -10.49 0.35
CA GLY A 233 0.19 -10.39 0.61
C GLY A 233 0.94 -9.58 -0.46
N PHE A 234 0.59 -8.32 -0.63
CA PHE A 234 1.14 -7.42 -1.65
C PHE A 234 1.52 -6.07 -1.05
N ALA A 235 2.31 -5.29 -1.78
CA ALA A 235 2.67 -3.93 -1.38
C ALA A 235 1.48 -2.97 -1.55
N GLY A 236 1.28 -2.10 -0.58
CA GLY A 236 0.33 -1.00 -0.67
C GLY A 236 0.90 0.30 -0.11
N ALA A 237 0.43 1.41 -0.66
CA ALA A 237 0.84 2.75 -0.28
C ALA A 237 -0.28 3.76 -0.54
N GLY A 238 -0.21 4.94 0.09
CA GLY A 238 -1.10 6.04 -0.20
C GLY A 238 -2.10 6.38 0.90
N THR A 239 -3.24 6.92 0.47
CA THR A 239 -4.34 7.38 1.33
C THR A 239 -5.62 6.62 1.02
N GLN A 240 -6.69 6.88 1.78
CA GLN A 240 -8.01 6.29 1.52
C GLN A 240 -8.52 6.59 0.10
N THR A 241 -8.28 7.80 -0.40
CA THR A 241 -8.78 8.25 -1.70
C THR A 241 -7.75 8.17 -2.83
N ALA A 242 -6.52 7.83 -2.53
CA ALA A 242 -5.42 7.71 -3.50
C ALA A 242 -4.44 6.63 -3.03
N ALA A 243 -4.72 5.37 -3.35
CA ALA A 243 -3.92 4.22 -2.95
C ALA A 243 -3.33 3.48 -4.15
N LEU A 244 -2.24 2.76 -3.89
CA LEU A 244 -1.55 1.89 -4.83
C LEU A 244 -1.51 0.46 -4.27
N ALA A 245 -1.71 -0.52 -5.14
CA ALA A 245 -1.53 -1.94 -4.87
C ALA A 245 -0.57 -2.54 -5.91
N ALA A 246 0.50 -3.22 -5.48
CA ALA A 246 1.48 -3.81 -6.39
C ALA A 246 1.92 -5.22 -5.97
N GLY A 247 1.94 -6.15 -6.92
CA GLY A 247 2.29 -7.54 -6.67
C GLY A 247 1.17 -8.35 -6.04
N GLY A 248 1.51 -9.42 -5.33
CA GLY A 248 0.61 -10.28 -4.55
C GLY A 248 0.52 -11.72 -5.04
N GLN A 249 -0.18 -12.53 -4.24
CA GLN A 249 -0.53 -13.91 -4.56
C GLN A 249 -1.95 -14.00 -5.17
N PRO A 250 -2.17 -14.75 -6.26
CA PRO A 250 -1.18 -15.50 -7.06
C PRO A 250 -0.04 -14.59 -7.56
N PRO A 251 1.20 -15.13 -7.74
CA PRO A 251 2.33 -14.30 -8.11
C PRO A 251 2.04 -13.42 -9.30
N THR A 252 2.10 -12.09 -9.11
CA THR A 252 1.79 -11.11 -10.15
C THR A 252 2.70 -9.89 -10.05
N ALA A 253 2.94 -9.24 -11.20
CA ALA A 253 3.58 -7.94 -11.27
C ALA A 253 2.55 -6.80 -11.36
N ALA A 254 1.27 -7.10 -11.39
CA ALA A 254 0.21 -6.12 -11.62
C ALA A 254 0.20 -5.01 -10.57
N THR A 255 0.06 -3.78 -11.05
CA THR A 255 -0.17 -2.60 -10.22
C THR A 255 -1.54 -2.02 -10.52
N GLU A 256 -2.24 -1.60 -9.47
CA GLU A 256 -3.52 -0.90 -9.55
C GLU A 256 -3.49 0.36 -8.69
N LEU A 257 -4.16 1.42 -9.15
CA LEU A 257 -4.30 2.71 -8.48
C LEU A 257 -5.75 2.98 -8.15
N TYR A 258 -6.02 3.40 -6.93
CA TYR A 258 -7.35 3.76 -6.42
C TYR A 258 -7.56 5.27 -6.46
N ASN A 259 -8.70 5.73 -6.96
CA ASN A 259 -9.03 7.16 -7.06
C ASN A 259 -10.10 7.63 -6.05
N GLY A 260 -10.36 6.84 -5.00
CA GLY A 260 -11.42 7.10 -4.04
C GLY A 260 -12.79 6.51 -4.45
N THR A 261 -12.87 5.86 -5.60
CA THR A 261 -14.13 5.26 -6.09
C THR A 261 -13.89 3.92 -6.79
N SER A 262 -12.82 3.82 -7.57
CA SER A 262 -12.51 2.64 -8.39
C SER A 262 -11.01 2.43 -8.53
N TRP A 263 -10.64 1.20 -8.84
CA TRP A 263 -9.27 0.82 -9.16
C TRP A 263 -9.03 0.80 -10.67
N ALA A 264 -7.88 1.28 -11.09
CA ALA A 264 -7.41 1.24 -12.49
C ALA A 264 -6.03 0.61 -12.57
N THR A 265 -5.75 -0.10 -13.66
CA THR A 265 -4.43 -0.71 -13.90
C THR A 265 -3.38 0.36 -14.20
N ALA A 266 -2.16 0.15 -13.69
CA ALA A 266 -1.00 1.00 -13.94
C ALA A 266 0.18 0.16 -14.44
N ALA A 267 1.36 0.78 -14.62
CA ALA A 267 2.56 0.07 -15.03
C ALA A 267 2.94 -1.04 -14.04
N ASN A 268 3.23 -2.22 -14.56
CA ASN A 268 3.58 -3.37 -13.75
C ASN A 268 4.99 -3.26 -13.15
N LEU A 269 5.20 -3.92 -12.01
CA LEU A 269 6.54 -4.26 -11.51
C LEU A 269 7.38 -4.94 -12.58
N ALA A 270 8.69 -4.77 -12.54
CA ALA A 270 9.60 -5.49 -13.42
C ALA A 270 9.57 -6.99 -13.17
N THR A 271 9.32 -7.40 -11.93
CA THR A 271 9.24 -8.80 -11.52
C THR A 271 8.01 -9.04 -10.65
N ALA A 272 7.30 -10.15 -10.88
CA ALA A 272 6.22 -10.56 -10.00
C ALA A 272 6.74 -10.75 -8.56
N ALA A 273 6.07 -10.13 -7.60
CA ALA A 273 6.44 -10.17 -6.18
C ALA A 273 5.22 -10.44 -5.31
N TYR A 274 5.39 -11.17 -4.22
CA TYR A 274 4.34 -11.40 -3.22
C TYR A 274 4.94 -11.49 -1.82
N PHE A 275 4.13 -11.20 -0.80
CA PHE A 275 4.57 -10.94 0.56
C PHE A 275 5.60 -9.81 0.65
N ASN A 276 5.53 -8.89 -0.32
CA ASN A 276 6.33 -7.67 -0.37
C ASN A 276 5.70 -6.59 0.52
N ALA A 277 6.55 -5.80 1.16
CA ALA A 277 6.12 -4.63 1.91
C ALA A 277 5.94 -3.42 0.99
N GLY A 278 5.12 -2.46 1.42
CA GLY A 278 4.92 -1.19 0.72
C GLY A 278 5.23 0.00 1.62
N ALA A 279 5.61 1.12 1.01
CA ALA A 279 5.74 2.42 1.64
C ALA A 279 5.51 3.54 0.63
N GLY A 280 5.20 4.75 1.10
CA GLY A 280 5.07 5.93 0.26
C GLY A 280 3.64 6.36 -0.02
N THR A 281 3.46 7.00 -1.16
CA THR A 281 2.18 7.52 -1.66
C THR A 281 1.77 6.80 -2.94
N GLN A 282 0.56 7.06 -3.44
CA GLN A 282 0.11 6.50 -4.72
C GLN A 282 1.05 6.84 -5.89
N THR A 283 1.64 8.05 -5.90
CA THR A 283 2.49 8.53 -6.99
C THR A 283 3.98 8.39 -6.72
N ALA A 284 4.38 8.02 -5.51
CA ALA A 284 5.77 7.80 -5.11
C ALA A 284 5.80 6.65 -4.08
N ALA A 285 5.80 5.42 -4.57
CA ALA A 285 5.69 4.21 -3.75
C ALA A 285 6.92 3.32 -3.88
N LEU A 286 7.09 2.47 -2.89
CA LEU A 286 8.04 1.37 -2.88
C LEU A 286 7.31 0.02 -2.87
N SER A 287 7.83 -0.92 -3.63
CA SER A 287 7.64 -2.36 -3.44
C SER A 287 8.96 -2.92 -2.92
N ILE A 288 8.95 -3.46 -1.72
CA ILE A 288 10.18 -3.81 -0.99
C ILE A 288 10.22 -5.31 -0.77
N SER A 289 11.22 -5.98 -1.33
CA SER A 289 11.47 -7.43 -1.17
C SER A 289 10.22 -8.27 -1.45
N GLY A 290 10.07 -9.40 -0.79
CA GLY A 290 9.01 -10.40 -1.02
C GLY A 290 9.63 -11.75 -1.34
N GLU A 291 8.88 -12.68 -1.92
CA GLU A 291 9.31 -14.06 -2.21
C GLU A 291 10.25 -14.18 -3.44
N ALA A 292 10.99 -13.23 -3.83
CA ALA A 292 12.09 -13.12 -4.80
C ALA A 292 11.93 -11.87 -5.67
N PRO A 293 13.02 -11.23 -6.09
CA PRO A 293 14.35 -11.17 -5.52
C PRO A 293 14.46 -10.15 -4.37
N VAL A 294 15.63 -10.05 -3.71
CA VAL A 294 15.96 -9.06 -2.64
C VAL A 294 15.97 -7.62 -3.15
N GLY A 295 15.04 -7.27 -4.02
CA GLY A 295 14.99 -5.99 -4.69
C GLY A 295 14.02 -5.02 -4.02
N THR A 296 14.28 -3.76 -4.27
CA THR A 296 13.31 -2.68 -4.10
C THR A 296 12.97 -2.16 -5.48
N GLU A 297 11.69 -1.94 -5.73
CA GLU A 297 11.25 -1.20 -6.91
C GLU A 297 10.56 0.10 -6.48
N GLU A 298 10.81 1.15 -7.23
CA GLU A 298 10.34 2.52 -6.97
C GLU A 298 9.32 2.92 -8.02
N PHE A 299 8.10 3.24 -7.60
CA PHE A 299 7.05 3.73 -8.48
C PHE A 299 7.07 5.24 -8.55
N THR A 300 7.20 5.77 -9.75
CA THR A 300 6.97 7.20 -10.01
C THR A 300 5.73 7.32 -10.88
N GLY A 301 4.65 7.79 -10.27
CA GLY A 301 3.39 8.10 -10.94
C GLY A 301 3.39 9.53 -11.45
N GLY A 302 2.57 9.80 -12.46
CA GLY A 302 2.39 11.12 -13.02
C GLY A 302 1.29 11.15 -14.06
N GLN A 303 0.98 12.33 -14.55
CA GLN A 303 0.05 12.50 -15.65
C GLN A 303 0.85 12.67 -16.96
N ALA A 304 0.42 11.99 -18.00
CA ALA A 304 0.92 12.21 -19.33
C ALA A 304 -0.19 12.60 -20.29
N THR A 305 0.16 13.46 -21.23
CA THR A 305 -0.67 13.71 -22.41
C THR A 305 -0.53 12.53 -23.36
N ILE A 306 -1.64 11.85 -23.61
CA ILE A 306 -1.71 10.78 -24.62
C ILE A 306 -2.43 11.28 -25.86
N THR A 307 -2.01 10.84 -27.03
CA THR A 307 -2.74 11.04 -28.29
C THR A 307 -3.74 9.92 -28.47
N LEU A 308 -5.01 10.27 -28.61
CA LEU A 308 -6.06 9.31 -28.84
C LEU A 308 -6.14 9.01 -30.33
N THR A 309 -5.84 7.77 -30.72
CA THR A 309 -5.93 7.29 -32.10
C THR A 309 -7.22 6.52 -32.29
N THR A 310 -7.87 6.70 -33.45
CA THR A 310 -8.96 5.80 -33.87
C THR A 310 -8.37 4.49 -34.35
N SER A 311 -8.79 3.38 -33.79
CA SER A 311 -8.54 2.03 -34.31
C SER A 311 -9.57 1.70 -35.39
#